data_ed0b19e21fc17675c549572c68546af2
#
_entry.id   ed0b19e21fc17675c549572c68546af2
#
_cell.length_a   1.000
_cell.length_b   1.000
_cell.length_c   1.000
_cell.angle_alpha   90.00
_cell.angle_beta   90.00
_cell.angle_gamma   90.00
#
_symmetry.space_group_name_H-M   'P 1'
#
loop_
_entity.id
_entity.type
_entity.pdbx_description
1 polymer ?
#
loop_
_entity_poly.entity_id
_entity_poly.type
_entity_poly.pdbx_seq_one_letter_code
_entity_poly.pdbx_strand_id
1 'polypeptide(L)'
;LHLCDRRQRQMCIRDRKEKGLSYYSFYSYDTGLLSKHPITDSLTVFPEKDDHGSIYRLTSSVNGHKVAVYTSHLDYLDCAYYNARGYDGSTWKEIPLPASVEEILKVNVASQRDDAIRLFITQAEKDLAAGYKVIIGGDFNEPSHRDWIEKNKDMYDHNGFVVPWTVTTLLEEAGFVDSYRKIYPNPLTHPGFTYPSDNPAKTPEKITWAPKADERDRIDFIFYKGEGLDARKAVIFGPKGSIVRAQRVQETSKDKFLLPLDVWPTDHKGLLVTFICK
;
A
#
# COMPACT_ATOMS: atom_id res chain seq x y z
N LEU A 1 -8.80 -8.80 -9.84
CA LEU A 1 -9.70 -9.21 -8.76
C LEU A 1 -8.87 -9.85 -7.65
N HIS A 2 -8.34 -9.02 -6.76
CA HIS A 2 -7.66 -9.48 -5.55
C HIS A 2 -8.69 -9.89 -4.53
N LEU A 3 -9.38 -10.94 -4.83
CA LEU A 3 -10.12 -11.70 -3.85
C LEU A 3 -9.11 -12.40 -2.95
N CYS A 4 -8.63 -11.70 -1.93
CA CYS A 4 -8.26 -12.37 -0.69
C CYS A 4 -9.57 -12.99 -0.20
N ASP A 5 -9.89 -14.15 -0.73
CA ASP A 5 -11.16 -14.85 -0.55
C ASP A 5 -11.47 -14.91 0.95
N ARG A 6 -12.73 -14.65 1.30
CA ARG A 6 -13.30 -14.83 2.64
C ARG A 6 -12.84 -16.15 3.29
N ARG A 7 -12.61 -17.18 2.48
CA ARG A 7 -12.09 -18.49 2.89
C ARG A 7 -10.63 -18.46 3.31
N GLN A 8 -9.74 -17.72 2.61
CA GLN A 8 -8.33 -17.57 3.00
C GLN A 8 -8.19 -16.81 4.31
N ARG A 9 -9.01 -15.76 4.55
CA ARG A 9 -9.02 -15.01 5.81
C ARG A 9 -9.49 -15.88 6.98
N GLN A 10 -10.56 -16.67 6.79
CA GLN A 10 -11.03 -17.62 7.79
C GLN A 10 -10.00 -18.74 8.04
N MET A 11 -9.31 -19.22 7.02
CA MET A 11 -8.20 -20.17 7.17
C MET A 11 -7.06 -19.57 8.02
N CYS A 12 -6.61 -18.34 7.73
CA CYS A 12 -5.56 -17.69 8.52
C CYS A 12 -5.92 -17.54 10.01
N ILE A 13 -7.19 -17.25 10.33
CA ILE A 13 -7.67 -17.17 11.72
C ILE A 13 -7.73 -18.56 12.35
N ARG A 14 -8.21 -19.56 11.62
CA ARG A 14 -8.32 -20.95 12.04
C ARG A 14 -6.95 -21.60 12.29
N ASP A 15 -6.02 -21.47 11.33
CA ASP A 15 -4.66 -22.01 11.45
C ASP A 15 -3.89 -21.41 12.63
N ARG A 16 -4.13 -20.14 12.97
CA ARG A 16 -3.51 -19.50 14.13
C ARG A 16 -4.10 -20.01 15.43
N LYS A 17 -5.40 -20.22 15.49
CA LYS A 17 -6.06 -20.83 16.66
C LYS A 17 -5.57 -22.26 16.89
N GLU A 18 -5.39 -23.05 15.85
CA GLU A 18 -4.81 -24.39 15.90
C GLU A 18 -3.36 -24.39 16.37
N LYS A 19 -2.60 -23.29 16.12
CA LYS A 19 -1.24 -23.07 16.63
C LYS A 19 -1.19 -22.41 18.01
N GLY A 20 -2.32 -22.29 18.72
CA GLY A 20 -2.40 -21.66 20.04
C GLY A 20 -2.23 -20.13 20.05
N LEU A 21 -2.36 -19.48 18.90
CA LEU A 21 -2.25 -18.03 18.77
C LEU A 21 -3.65 -17.40 18.78
N SER A 22 -3.91 -16.57 19.79
CA SER A 22 -5.16 -15.79 19.89
C SER A 22 -4.95 -14.41 19.31
N TYR A 23 -5.87 -13.99 18.42
CA TYR A 23 -5.92 -12.65 17.85
C TYR A 23 -7.34 -12.12 17.90
N TYR A 24 -7.46 -10.82 18.13
CA TYR A 24 -8.67 -10.06 17.84
C TYR A 24 -8.66 -9.74 16.35
N SER A 25 -9.79 -9.85 15.69
CA SER A 25 -9.89 -9.68 14.25
C SER A 25 -11.04 -8.74 13.88
N PHE A 26 -10.80 -7.95 12.88
CA PHE A 26 -11.79 -7.21 12.11
C PHE A 26 -11.60 -7.58 10.65
N TYR A 27 -12.67 -7.65 9.89
CA TYR A 27 -12.64 -7.86 8.44
C TYR A 27 -13.87 -7.25 7.79
N SER A 28 -13.68 -6.72 6.59
CA SER A 28 -14.71 -6.30 5.68
C SER A 28 -14.68 -7.15 4.41
N TYR A 29 -15.28 -6.68 3.34
CA TYR A 29 -15.24 -7.38 2.05
C TYR A 29 -13.82 -7.41 1.47
N ASP A 30 -13.08 -6.30 1.49
CA ASP A 30 -11.81 -6.13 0.80
C ASP A 30 -10.60 -5.92 1.73
N THR A 31 -10.80 -5.59 3.00
CA THR A 31 -9.69 -5.34 3.94
C THR A 31 -9.95 -5.94 5.32
N GLY A 32 -8.91 -6.02 6.15
CA GLY A 32 -9.01 -6.54 7.50
C GLY A 32 -7.82 -6.24 8.38
N LEU A 33 -8.00 -6.47 9.68
CA LEU A 33 -6.97 -6.30 10.69
C LEU A 33 -6.93 -7.51 11.63
N LEU A 34 -5.71 -7.94 12.00
CA LEU A 34 -5.48 -8.87 13.10
C LEU A 34 -4.65 -8.16 14.17
N SER A 35 -5.09 -8.24 15.42
CA SER A 35 -4.42 -7.60 16.55
C SER A 35 -4.17 -8.59 17.70
N LYS A 36 -3.00 -8.51 18.33
CA LYS A 36 -2.74 -9.18 19.61
C LYS A 36 -3.41 -8.48 20.80
N HIS A 37 -3.84 -7.24 20.61
CA HIS A 37 -4.50 -6.42 21.60
C HIS A 37 -6.00 -6.33 21.29
N PRO A 38 -6.88 -6.20 22.31
CA PRO A 38 -8.31 -6.03 22.10
C PRO A 38 -8.61 -4.87 21.16
N ILE A 39 -9.47 -5.11 20.18
CA ILE A 39 -10.08 -4.03 19.37
C ILE A 39 -11.21 -3.46 20.23
N THR A 40 -11.11 -2.18 20.58
CA THR A 40 -12.03 -1.52 21.51
C THR A 40 -13.16 -0.79 20.79
N ASP A 41 -12.94 -0.37 19.55
CA ASP A 41 -13.93 0.33 18.72
C ASP A 41 -13.59 0.18 17.24
N SER A 42 -14.58 0.32 16.37
CA SER A 42 -14.44 0.31 14.91
C SER A 42 -15.35 1.34 14.26
N LEU A 43 -14.88 1.95 13.18
CA LEU A 43 -15.61 2.95 12.41
C LEU A 43 -15.31 2.79 10.91
N THR A 44 -16.34 2.84 10.08
CA THR A 44 -16.19 2.98 8.64
C THR A 44 -15.90 4.45 8.31
N VAL A 45 -14.75 4.70 7.69
CA VAL A 45 -14.32 6.05 7.28
C VAL A 45 -14.67 6.32 5.82
N PHE A 46 -14.34 5.34 4.97
CA PHE A 46 -14.73 5.31 3.57
C PHE A 46 -15.34 3.92 3.30
N PRO A 47 -16.64 3.83 2.94
CA PRO A 47 -17.32 2.56 2.78
C PRO A 47 -16.96 1.90 1.44
N GLU A 48 -17.01 0.58 1.42
CA GLU A 48 -17.01 -0.21 0.19
C GLU A 48 -18.30 0.08 -0.59
N LYS A 49 -18.23 0.96 -1.55
CA LYS A 49 -19.34 1.28 -2.42
C LYS A 49 -18.87 1.22 -3.87
N ASP A 50 -19.61 0.48 -4.69
CA ASP A 50 -19.37 0.38 -6.12
C ASP A 50 -17.92 -0.06 -6.47
N ASP A 51 -17.28 -0.82 -5.56
CA ASP A 51 -15.92 -1.37 -5.70
C ASP A 51 -14.79 -0.31 -5.81
N HIS A 52 -14.97 0.85 -5.18
CA HIS A 52 -14.01 1.96 -5.17
C HIS A 52 -13.09 1.97 -3.94
N GLY A 53 -12.90 0.82 -3.31
CA GLY A 53 -12.04 0.69 -2.14
C GLY A 53 -12.72 1.03 -0.82
N SER A 54 -11.96 0.98 0.27
CA SER A 54 -12.48 1.23 1.62
C SER A 54 -11.41 1.66 2.61
N ILE A 55 -11.83 2.36 3.67
CA ILE A 55 -11.00 2.66 4.84
C ILE A 55 -11.82 2.40 6.12
N TYR A 56 -11.26 1.56 7.00
CA TYR A 56 -11.82 1.29 8.32
C TYR A 56 -10.85 1.68 9.43
N ARG A 57 -11.37 2.37 10.42
CA ARG A 57 -10.66 2.74 11.65
C ARG A 57 -10.91 1.70 12.72
N LEU A 58 -9.87 1.30 13.43
CA LEU A 58 -9.93 0.43 14.59
C LEU A 58 -9.08 1.00 15.71
N THR A 59 -9.57 0.93 16.94
CA THR A 59 -8.82 1.39 18.10
C THR A 59 -8.41 0.26 19.01
N SER A 60 -7.30 0.45 19.68
CA SER A 60 -6.75 -0.48 20.66
C SER A 60 -5.91 0.27 21.70
N SER A 61 -5.62 -0.39 22.81
CA SER A 61 -4.59 0.05 23.75
C SER A 61 -3.39 -0.89 23.66
N VAL A 62 -2.22 -0.31 23.36
CA VAL A 62 -0.96 -1.06 23.23
C VAL A 62 0.04 -0.51 24.24
N ASN A 63 0.38 -1.31 25.25
CA ASN A 63 1.29 -0.91 26.33
C ASN A 63 0.90 0.42 27.00
N GLY A 64 -0.40 0.65 27.20
CA GLY A 64 -0.93 1.87 27.80
C GLY A 64 -1.13 3.06 26.84
N HIS A 65 -0.68 2.96 25.60
CA HIS A 65 -0.88 3.99 24.58
C HIS A 65 -2.17 3.73 23.80
N LYS A 66 -2.96 4.78 23.56
CA LYS A 66 -4.10 4.73 22.64
C LYS A 66 -3.59 4.69 21.20
N VAL A 67 -4.01 3.70 20.43
CA VAL A 67 -3.62 3.52 19.03
C VAL A 67 -4.86 3.42 18.16
N ALA A 68 -4.94 4.23 17.12
CA ALA A 68 -5.92 4.12 16.05
C ALA A 68 -5.21 3.57 14.80
N VAL A 69 -5.61 2.39 14.37
CA VAL A 69 -5.09 1.75 13.15
C VAL A 69 -6.17 1.80 12.08
N TYR A 70 -5.79 2.30 10.93
CA TYR A 70 -6.64 2.33 9.76
C TYR A 70 -6.15 1.29 8.76
N THR A 71 -7.03 0.38 8.38
CA THR A 71 -6.80 -0.55 7.29
C THR A 71 -7.46 -0.02 6.03
N SER A 72 -6.75 -0.01 4.93
CA SER A 72 -7.20 0.59 3.68
C SER A 72 -6.90 -0.31 2.48
N HIS A 73 -7.80 -0.27 1.52
CA HIS A 73 -7.58 -0.65 0.13
C HIS A 73 -8.22 0.45 -0.69
N LEU A 74 -7.43 1.23 -1.41
CA LEU A 74 -7.96 2.37 -2.15
C LEU A 74 -8.39 1.96 -3.56
N ASP A 75 -9.13 2.84 -4.23
CA ASP A 75 -9.70 2.61 -5.56
C ASP A 75 -8.63 2.12 -6.55
N TYR A 76 -8.91 1.01 -7.22
CA TYR A 76 -8.01 0.38 -8.20
C TYR A 76 -8.30 0.80 -9.65
N LEU A 77 -9.33 1.63 -9.88
CA LEU A 77 -9.64 2.19 -11.19
C LEU A 77 -8.88 3.51 -11.41
N ASP A 78 -8.80 3.91 -12.65
CA ASP A 78 -8.09 5.13 -13.06
C ASP A 78 -6.66 5.19 -12.47
N CYS A 79 -5.96 4.06 -12.53
CA CYS A 79 -4.58 3.92 -12.09
C CYS A 79 -3.63 4.66 -13.04
N ALA A 80 -3.51 5.98 -12.87
CA ALA A 80 -2.80 6.87 -13.78
C ALA A 80 -1.31 6.57 -13.96
N TYR A 81 -0.68 5.84 -13.05
CA TYR A 81 0.70 5.39 -13.20
C TYR A 81 0.87 4.36 -14.33
N TYR A 82 -0.22 3.69 -14.75
CA TYR A 82 -0.24 2.90 -15.99
C TYR A 82 -0.31 3.79 -17.22
N ASN A 83 -1.05 4.93 -17.17
CA ASN A 83 -1.09 5.89 -18.27
C ASN A 83 0.31 6.42 -18.60
N ALA A 84 1.10 6.72 -17.55
CA ALA A 84 2.51 7.11 -17.71
C ALA A 84 3.39 6.02 -18.37
N ARG A 85 2.92 4.77 -18.42
CA ARG A 85 3.57 3.61 -19.05
C ARG A 85 2.93 3.20 -20.37
N GLY A 86 1.99 4.01 -20.89
CA GLY A 86 1.31 3.73 -22.16
C GLY A 86 0.18 2.71 -22.07
N TYR A 87 -0.44 2.56 -20.89
CA TYR A 87 -1.60 1.71 -20.66
C TYR A 87 -2.73 2.51 -20.01
N ASP A 88 -3.95 2.24 -20.38
CA ASP A 88 -5.13 2.79 -19.73
C ASP A 88 -5.33 2.13 -18.36
N GLY A 89 -5.39 2.93 -17.29
CA GLY A 89 -5.42 2.46 -15.90
C GLY A 89 -6.76 1.86 -15.45
N SER A 90 -7.75 1.75 -16.33
CA SER A 90 -9.05 1.10 -16.05
C SER A 90 -9.31 -0.08 -16.99
N THR A 91 -8.90 0.01 -18.25
CA THR A 91 -9.16 -1.01 -19.28
C THR A 91 -7.94 -1.88 -19.57
N TRP A 92 -6.76 -1.49 -19.12
CA TRP A 92 -5.47 -2.16 -19.33
C TRP A 92 -5.04 -2.29 -20.79
N LYS A 93 -5.64 -1.48 -21.68
CA LYS A 93 -5.28 -1.44 -23.09
C LYS A 93 -4.12 -0.50 -23.31
N GLU A 94 -3.29 -0.81 -24.32
CA GLU A 94 -2.22 0.09 -24.75
C GLU A 94 -2.82 1.40 -25.28
N ILE A 95 -2.25 2.51 -24.85
CA ILE A 95 -2.59 3.88 -25.27
C ILE A 95 -1.31 4.66 -25.57
N PRO A 96 -1.38 5.78 -26.31
CA PRO A 96 -0.27 6.72 -26.40
C PRO A 96 0.14 7.24 -25.01
N LEU A 97 1.43 7.54 -24.85
CA LEU A 97 1.90 8.22 -23.65
C LEU A 97 1.21 9.58 -23.49
N PRO A 98 0.88 9.98 -22.25
CA PRO A 98 0.38 11.33 -21.96
C PRO A 98 1.37 12.40 -22.44
N ALA A 99 0.87 13.55 -22.86
CA ALA A 99 1.73 14.65 -23.31
C ALA A 99 2.35 15.43 -22.13
N SER A 100 1.76 15.28 -20.93
CA SER A 100 2.22 16.04 -19.75
C SER A 100 1.83 15.35 -18.41
N VAL A 101 2.44 15.83 -17.33
CA VAL A 101 2.10 15.42 -15.96
C VAL A 101 0.68 15.82 -15.60
N GLU A 102 0.18 16.94 -16.10
CA GLU A 102 -1.19 17.43 -15.88
C GLU A 102 -2.23 16.44 -16.43
N GLU A 103 -1.95 15.82 -17.59
CA GLU A 103 -2.83 14.77 -18.14
C GLU A 103 -2.84 13.53 -17.24
N ILE A 104 -1.68 13.12 -16.72
CA ILE A 104 -1.59 12.02 -15.76
C ILE A 104 -2.40 12.33 -14.51
N LEU A 105 -2.20 13.52 -13.93
CA LEU A 105 -2.90 13.93 -12.70
C LEU A 105 -4.40 14.07 -12.91
N LYS A 106 -4.85 14.49 -14.09
CA LYS A 106 -6.28 14.54 -14.44
C LYS A 106 -6.93 13.16 -14.38
N VAL A 107 -6.26 12.12 -14.88
CA VAL A 107 -6.73 10.73 -14.75
C VAL A 107 -6.67 10.30 -13.28
N ASN A 108 -5.58 10.63 -12.59
CA ASN A 108 -5.38 10.21 -11.20
C ASN A 108 -6.49 10.68 -10.25
N VAL A 109 -6.94 11.93 -10.39
CA VAL A 109 -8.01 12.50 -9.55
C VAL A 109 -9.43 12.13 -10.02
N ALA A 110 -9.58 11.39 -11.11
CA ALA A 110 -10.87 10.82 -11.50
C ALA A 110 -11.26 9.62 -10.63
N SER A 111 -10.28 8.99 -9.97
CA SER A 111 -10.51 7.95 -8.96
C SER A 111 -11.04 8.56 -7.65
N GLN A 112 -11.47 7.70 -6.74
CA GLN A 112 -11.90 8.12 -5.39
C GLN A 112 -10.78 8.03 -4.33
N ARG A 113 -9.52 7.84 -4.72
CA ARG A 113 -8.39 7.67 -3.79
C ARG A 113 -8.15 8.89 -2.93
N ASP A 114 -8.09 10.06 -3.54
CA ASP A 114 -7.85 11.31 -2.80
C ASP A 114 -9.06 11.72 -1.93
N ASP A 115 -10.29 11.47 -2.35
CA ASP A 115 -11.48 11.68 -1.53
C ASP A 115 -11.46 10.80 -0.28
N ALA A 116 -11.13 9.52 -0.43
CA ALA A 116 -10.99 8.59 0.68
C ALA A 116 -9.90 9.04 1.68
N ILE A 117 -8.75 9.51 1.17
CA ILE A 117 -7.64 10.00 2.01
C ILE A 117 -8.00 11.32 2.71
N ARG A 118 -8.75 12.23 2.09
CA ARG A 118 -9.24 13.44 2.75
C ARG A 118 -10.18 13.12 3.92
N LEU A 119 -11.06 12.13 3.75
CA LEU A 119 -11.92 11.63 4.83
C LEU A 119 -11.10 10.98 5.95
N PHE A 120 -10.10 10.17 5.58
CA PHE A 120 -9.14 9.62 6.55
C PHE A 120 -8.45 10.72 7.35
N ILE A 121 -7.85 11.72 6.71
CA ILE A 121 -7.16 12.84 7.37
C ILE A 121 -8.10 13.53 8.34
N THR A 122 -9.34 13.84 7.92
CA THR A 122 -10.35 14.47 8.76
C THR A 122 -10.67 13.65 10.03
N GLN A 123 -10.77 12.33 9.92
CA GLN A 123 -11.01 11.46 11.08
C GLN A 123 -9.75 11.29 11.93
N ALA A 124 -8.59 11.17 11.30
CA ALA A 124 -7.31 11.03 11.98
C ALA A 124 -6.96 12.25 12.86
N GLU A 125 -7.29 13.46 12.42
CA GLU A 125 -7.10 14.69 13.23
C GLU A 125 -7.95 14.65 14.53
N LYS A 126 -9.17 14.10 14.49
CA LYS A 126 -9.99 13.90 15.68
C LYS A 126 -9.36 12.89 16.64
N ASP A 127 -8.78 11.80 16.09
CA ASP A 127 -8.09 10.80 16.88
C ASP A 127 -6.82 11.36 17.53
N LEU A 128 -6.03 12.13 16.79
CA LEU A 128 -4.84 12.80 17.30
C LEU A 128 -5.20 13.79 18.43
N ALA A 129 -6.25 14.57 18.26
CA ALA A 129 -6.76 15.47 19.30
C ALA A 129 -7.26 14.72 20.54
N ALA A 130 -7.75 13.49 20.38
CA ALA A 130 -8.14 12.59 21.49
C ALA A 130 -6.94 11.81 22.09
N GLY A 131 -5.71 12.07 21.64
CA GLY A 131 -4.47 11.49 22.16
C GLY A 131 -4.14 10.11 21.60
N TYR A 132 -4.74 9.73 20.49
CA TYR A 132 -4.35 8.49 19.80
C TYR A 132 -3.06 8.68 18.99
N LYS A 133 -2.27 7.62 18.90
CA LYS A 133 -1.25 7.43 17.87
C LYS A 133 -1.96 6.87 16.64
N VAL A 134 -1.79 7.49 15.49
CA VAL A 134 -2.50 7.11 14.26
C VAL A 134 -1.56 6.40 13.30
N ILE A 135 -2.01 5.26 12.77
CA ILE A 135 -1.30 4.47 11.77
C ILE A 135 -2.31 4.11 10.68
N ILE A 136 -2.00 4.34 9.42
CA ILE A 136 -2.75 3.84 8.28
C ILE A 136 -1.85 2.93 7.44
N GLY A 137 -2.39 1.81 6.97
CA GLY A 137 -1.68 0.91 6.06
C GLY A 137 -2.61 0.12 5.17
N GLY A 138 -2.10 -0.25 4.01
CA GLY A 138 -2.78 -1.02 2.99
C GLY A 138 -2.26 -0.75 1.59
N ASP A 139 -2.96 -1.27 0.60
CA ASP A 139 -2.76 -0.98 -0.80
C ASP A 139 -3.45 0.36 -1.15
N PHE A 140 -2.66 1.30 -1.63
CA PHE A 140 -3.18 2.63 -1.99
C PHE A 140 -3.47 2.75 -3.50
N ASN A 141 -3.12 1.74 -4.29
CA ASN A 141 -3.30 1.73 -5.74
C ASN A 141 -2.77 3.01 -6.44
N GLU A 142 -1.81 3.67 -5.82
CA GLU A 142 -1.13 4.86 -6.32
C GLU A 142 0.32 4.87 -5.80
N PRO A 143 1.33 5.17 -6.62
CA PRO A 143 2.72 5.29 -6.16
C PRO A 143 2.94 6.48 -5.22
N SER A 144 4.17 6.65 -4.76
CA SER A 144 4.53 7.79 -3.94
C SER A 144 5.20 8.89 -4.75
N HIS A 145 4.83 10.16 -4.46
CA HIS A 145 5.55 11.34 -4.98
C HIS A 145 7.04 11.34 -4.60
N ARG A 146 7.43 10.61 -3.53
CA ARG A 146 8.83 10.42 -3.14
C ARG A 146 9.58 9.36 -3.94
N ASP A 147 8.87 8.63 -4.78
CA ASP A 147 9.40 7.51 -5.58
C ASP A 147 9.50 7.86 -7.07
N TRP A 148 8.67 8.79 -7.54
CA TRP A 148 8.69 9.30 -8.92
C TRP A 148 9.38 10.67 -8.98
N ILE A 149 10.70 10.68 -8.90
CA ILE A 149 11.52 11.87 -8.77
C ILE A 149 12.43 12.08 -9.99
N GLU A 150 12.99 13.27 -10.15
CA GLU A 150 13.88 13.65 -11.25
C GLU A 150 15.02 12.63 -11.49
N LYS A 151 15.54 12.02 -10.42
CA LYS A 151 16.70 11.11 -10.51
C LYS A 151 16.37 9.74 -11.09
N ASN A 152 15.11 9.32 -11.12
CA ASN A 152 14.68 8.03 -11.65
C ASN A 152 13.58 8.13 -12.71
N LYS A 153 13.32 9.30 -13.25
CA LYS A 153 12.28 9.55 -14.26
C LYS A 153 12.44 8.69 -15.53
N ASP A 154 13.67 8.27 -15.83
CA ASP A 154 13.98 7.41 -16.99
C ASP A 154 14.16 5.92 -16.61
N MET A 155 13.82 5.55 -15.36
CA MET A 155 13.83 4.18 -14.85
C MET A 155 12.40 3.63 -14.71
N TYR A 156 12.24 2.32 -14.70
CA TYR A 156 10.98 1.62 -14.41
C TYR A 156 9.81 2.07 -15.30
N ASP A 157 10.14 2.45 -16.55
CA ASP A 157 9.20 3.00 -17.53
C ASP A 157 8.38 4.20 -17.01
N HIS A 158 9.01 5.06 -16.19
CA HIS A 158 8.43 6.35 -15.81
C HIS A 158 8.38 7.33 -17.00
N ASN A 159 9.08 7.03 -18.12
CA ASN A 159 9.04 7.77 -19.39
C ASN A 159 9.31 9.27 -19.28
N GLY A 160 10.23 9.66 -18.39
CA GLY A 160 10.61 11.05 -18.16
C GLY A 160 9.68 11.81 -17.20
N PHE A 161 8.63 11.19 -16.68
CA PHE A 161 7.68 11.85 -15.82
C PHE A 161 8.17 11.90 -14.36
N VAL A 162 7.98 13.07 -13.74
CA VAL A 162 8.11 13.32 -12.31
C VAL A 162 6.71 13.70 -11.81
N VAL A 163 6.07 12.82 -11.08
CA VAL A 163 4.65 12.96 -10.74
C VAL A 163 4.45 13.19 -9.25
N PRO A 164 3.82 14.30 -8.83
CA PRO A 164 3.44 14.55 -7.45
C PRO A 164 2.14 13.79 -7.10
N TRP A 165 2.25 12.49 -6.95
CA TRP A 165 1.12 11.59 -6.68
C TRP A 165 0.28 12.09 -5.50
N THR A 166 -1.04 12.19 -5.70
CA THR A 166 -1.96 12.97 -4.87
C THR A 166 -2.11 12.41 -3.46
N VAL A 167 -2.31 11.11 -3.32
CA VAL A 167 -2.55 10.47 -2.01
C VAL A 167 -1.40 10.69 -1.05
N THR A 168 -0.18 10.38 -1.48
CA THR A 168 1.00 10.48 -0.61
C THR A 168 1.41 11.93 -0.38
N THR A 169 1.13 12.86 -1.31
CA THR A 169 1.31 14.30 -1.12
C THR A 169 0.36 14.82 -0.04
N LEU A 170 -0.94 14.50 -0.11
CA LEU A 170 -1.93 14.89 0.90
C LEU A 170 -1.57 14.38 2.30
N LEU A 171 -1.11 13.14 2.40
CA LEU A 171 -0.68 12.56 3.68
C LEU A 171 0.53 13.30 4.27
N GLU A 172 1.52 13.62 3.45
CA GLU A 172 2.70 14.35 3.90
C GLU A 172 2.36 15.79 4.29
N GLU A 173 1.54 16.49 3.52
CA GLU A 173 1.04 17.83 3.85
C GLU A 173 0.26 17.85 5.16
N ALA A 174 -0.49 16.79 5.44
CA ALA A 174 -1.17 16.58 6.72
C ALA A 174 -0.23 16.14 7.86
N GLY A 175 1.09 16.05 7.63
CA GLY A 175 2.11 15.71 8.61
C GLY A 175 2.23 14.22 8.94
N PHE A 176 1.67 13.34 8.11
CA PHE A 176 1.93 11.91 8.21
C PHE A 176 3.29 11.55 7.63
N VAL A 177 3.94 10.59 8.25
CA VAL A 177 5.30 10.15 7.87
C VAL A 177 5.19 8.80 7.17
N ASP A 178 5.73 8.71 5.94
CA ASP A 178 5.97 7.44 5.26
C ASP A 178 7.03 6.65 6.02
N SER A 179 6.64 5.55 6.63
CA SER A 179 7.51 4.76 7.49
C SER A 179 8.68 4.12 6.73
N TYR A 180 8.49 3.76 5.46
CA TYR A 180 9.56 3.18 4.64
C TYR A 180 10.57 4.26 4.22
N ARG A 181 10.12 5.40 3.72
CA ARG A 181 11.00 6.53 3.35
C ARG A 181 11.66 7.20 4.54
N LYS A 182 11.08 7.12 5.73
CA LYS A 182 11.74 7.51 6.99
C LYS A 182 13.03 6.71 7.24
N ILE A 183 12.99 5.41 6.96
CA ILE A 183 14.14 4.50 7.18
C ILE A 183 15.07 4.47 5.96
N TYR A 184 14.52 4.50 4.77
CA TYR A 184 15.24 4.42 3.49
C TYR A 184 14.87 5.60 2.58
N PRO A 185 15.49 6.78 2.81
CA PRO A 185 15.09 8.01 2.11
C PRO A 185 15.46 8.05 0.62
N ASN A 186 16.32 7.15 0.15
CA ASN A 186 16.80 7.15 -1.24
C ASN A 186 16.11 6.05 -2.07
N PRO A 187 15.15 6.39 -2.97
CA PRO A 187 14.44 5.43 -3.79
C PRO A 187 15.31 4.73 -4.85
N LEU A 188 16.47 5.30 -5.21
CA LEU A 188 17.38 4.65 -6.16
C LEU A 188 18.07 3.43 -5.57
N THR A 189 18.33 3.42 -4.28
CA THR A 189 18.99 2.30 -3.59
C THR A 189 17.99 1.38 -2.90
N HIS A 190 16.86 1.92 -2.49
CA HIS A 190 15.78 1.21 -1.81
C HIS A 190 14.44 1.59 -2.47
N PRO A 191 14.15 1.10 -3.69
CA PRO A 191 12.89 1.40 -4.36
C PRO A 191 11.68 0.94 -3.54
N GLY A 192 11.81 -0.18 -2.84
CA GLY A 192 10.77 -0.67 -1.95
C GLY A 192 9.58 -1.27 -2.69
N PHE A 193 9.76 -1.79 -3.90
CA PHE A 193 8.67 -2.30 -4.72
C PHE A 193 7.85 -3.34 -3.99
N THR A 194 6.55 -3.08 -3.94
CA THR A 194 5.57 -4.01 -3.37
C THR A 194 4.75 -4.71 -4.44
N TYR A 195 4.66 -4.14 -5.65
CA TYR A 195 3.91 -4.68 -6.78
C TYR A 195 4.73 -4.59 -8.08
N PRO A 196 4.59 -5.52 -9.04
CA PRO A 196 4.02 -6.86 -8.87
C PRO A 196 5.03 -7.82 -8.25
N SER A 197 4.59 -8.58 -7.26
CA SER A 197 5.39 -9.63 -6.62
C SER A 197 5.39 -10.90 -7.46
N ASP A 198 6.50 -11.62 -7.47
CA ASP A 198 6.49 -12.97 -8.00
C ASP A 198 5.61 -13.90 -7.15
N ASN A 199 4.74 -14.63 -7.83
CA ASN A 199 3.91 -15.68 -7.26
C ASN A 199 4.15 -16.96 -8.07
N PRO A 200 4.92 -17.94 -7.55
CA PRO A 200 5.26 -19.16 -8.27
C PRO A 200 4.06 -20.03 -8.65
N ALA A 201 2.91 -19.86 -7.98
CA ALA A 201 1.67 -20.60 -8.27
C ALA A 201 0.91 -20.05 -9.49
N LYS A 202 1.37 -18.95 -10.08
CA LYS A 202 0.78 -18.31 -11.26
C LYS A 202 1.82 -18.12 -12.36
N THR A 203 1.40 -18.08 -13.61
CA THR A 203 2.27 -17.67 -14.71
C THR A 203 2.41 -16.14 -14.70
N PRO A 204 3.53 -15.56 -15.16
CA PRO A 204 3.73 -14.12 -15.15
C PRO A 204 2.62 -13.32 -15.81
N GLU A 205 2.05 -13.84 -16.91
CA GLU A 205 0.97 -13.20 -17.67
C GLU A 205 -0.34 -13.06 -16.87
N LYS A 206 -0.48 -13.81 -15.76
CA LYS A 206 -1.65 -13.76 -14.87
C LYS A 206 -1.46 -12.79 -13.70
N ILE A 207 -0.28 -12.22 -13.56
CA ILE A 207 0.09 -11.32 -12.47
C ILE A 207 0.75 -10.04 -13.02
N THR A 208 0.41 -9.65 -14.23
CA THR A 208 0.81 -8.39 -14.89
C THR A 208 -0.40 -7.77 -15.59
N TRP A 209 -0.54 -6.46 -15.52
CA TRP A 209 -1.57 -5.69 -16.20
C TRP A 209 -1.00 -4.95 -17.41
N ALA A 210 0.29 -4.64 -17.39
CA ALA A 210 1.02 -3.98 -18.46
C ALA A 210 2.17 -4.86 -18.97
N PRO A 211 1.90 -5.95 -19.74
CA PRO A 211 2.86 -7.01 -20.02
C PRO A 211 4.08 -6.58 -20.84
N LYS A 212 4.08 -5.39 -21.43
CA LYS A 212 5.25 -4.84 -22.15
C LYS A 212 6.01 -3.79 -21.32
N ALA A 213 5.49 -3.40 -20.13
CA ALA A 213 6.09 -2.39 -19.28
C ALA A 213 6.82 -2.98 -18.07
N ASP A 214 7.71 -2.19 -17.50
CA ASP A 214 8.18 -2.37 -16.12
C ASP A 214 7.18 -1.67 -15.19
N GLU A 215 6.22 -2.43 -14.67
CA GLU A 215 5.13 -1.91 -13.85
C GLU A 215 5.44 -1.92 -12.34
N ARG A 216 6.71 -2.16 -11.96
CA ARG A 216 7.11 -2.19 -10.55
C ARG A 216 6.91 -0.84 -9.91
N ASP A 217 6.14 -0.85 -8.81
CA ASP A 217 5.94 0.30 -7.95
C ASP A 217 5.80 -0.10 -6.48
N ARG A 218 5.96 0.86 -5.60
CA ARG A 218 5.58 0.77 -4.22
C ARG A 218 4.21 1.42 -4.07
N ILE A 219 3.19 0.59 -3.91
CA ILE A 219 1.78 1.01 -3.75
C ILE A 219 1.17 0.55 -2.43
N ASP A 220 1.86 -0.31 -1.68
CA ASP A 220 1.50 -0.71 -0.33
C ASP A 220 2.30 0.08 0.69
N PHE A 221 1.62 0.75 1.61
CA PHE A 221 2.22 1.70 2.52
C PHE A 221 1.84 1.45 3.98
N ILE A 222 2.66 2.01 4.88
CA ILE A 222 2.31 2.30 6.27
C ILE A 222 2.75 3.72 6.56
N PHE A 223 1.78 4.61 6.76
CA PHE A 223 1.99 5.98 7.22
C PHE A 223 1.60 6.11 8.69
N TYR A 224 2.22 7.04 9.40
CA TYR A 224 1.92 7.26 10.81
C TYR A 224 2.04 8.72 11.21
N LYS A 225 1.31 9.10 12.29
CA LYS A 225 1.39 10.40 12.96
C LYS A 225 1.02 10.25 14.44
N GLY A 226 1.68 10.98 15.32
CA GLY A 226 1.37 11.02 16.76
C GLY A 226 2.61 11.35 17.58
N GLU A 227 2.40 12.06 18.68
CA GLU A 227 3.50 12.46 19.58
C GLU A 227 4.21 11.23 20.16
N GLY A 228 5.54 11.20 20.10
CA GLY A 228 6.36 10.10 20.60
C GLY A 228 6.33 8.82 19.77
N LEU A 229 5.50 8.73 18.70
CA LEU A 229 5.50 7.58 17.79
C LEU A 229 6.58 7.76 16.73
N ASP A 230 7.47 6.78 16.56
CA ASP A 230 8.53 6.85 15.54
C ASP A 230 8.84 5.47 14.95
N ALA A 231 9.00 5.38 13.62
CA ALA A 231 9.42 4.18 12.92
C ALA A 231 10.92 3.94 13.12
N ARG A 232 11.30 2.72 13.47
CA ARG A 232 12.71 2.33 13.74
C ARG A 232 13.26 1.31 12.78
N LYS A 233 12.41 0.52 12.19
CA LYS A 233 12.79 -0.50 11.22
C LYS A 233 11.65 -0.70 10.23
N ALA A 234 12.01 -0.88 8.96
CA ALA A 234 11.10 -1.28 7.91
C ALA A 234 11.74 -2.42 7.10
N VAL A 235 10.93 -3.40 6.69
CA VAL A 235 11.34 -4.53 5.85
C VAL A 235 10.21 -4.87 4.88
N ILE A 236 10.55 -5.19 3.66
CA ILE A 236 9.59 -5.76 2.71
C ILE A 236 9.33 -7.21 3.11
N PHE A 237 8.06 -7.57 3.29
CA PHE A 237 7.63 -8.94 3.57
C PHE A 237 7.13 -9.59 2.28
N GLY A 238 7.86 -10.58 1.78
CA GLY A 238 7.57 -11.26 0.54
C GLY A 238 8.81 -11.77 -0.18
N PRO A 239 8.65 -12.37 -1.36
CA PRO A 239 9.78 -12.84 -2.15
C PRO A 239 10.62 -11.67 -2.70
N LYS A 240 11.88 -11.93 -3.03
CA LYS A 240 12.71 -10.97 -3.78
C LYS A 240 12.31 -10.85 -5.24
N GLY A 241 11.57 -11.83 -5.76
CA GLY A 241 11.11 -11.83 -7.14
C GLY A 241 10.05 -10.77 -7.40
N SER A 242 10.10 -10.21 -8.59
CA SER A 242 9.08 -9.32 -9.17
C SER A 242 8.77 -9.74 -10.60
N ILE A 243 7.74 -9.15 -11.20
CA ILE A 243 7.43 -9.34 -12.62
C ILE A 243 7.77 -8.06 -13.37
N VAL A 244 8.52 -8.20 -14.45
CA VAL A 244 8.88 -7.11 -15.36
C VAL A 244 8.66 -7.59 -16.78
N ARG A 245 7.85 -6.89 -17.56
CA ARG A 245 7.54 -7.26 -18.96
C ARG A 245 7.11 -8.72 -19.09
N ALA A 246 6.16 -9.13 -18.23
CA ALA A 246 5.68 -10.51 -18.13
C ALA A 246 6.79 -11.56 -17.90
N GLN A 247 7.89 -11.19 -17.27
CA GLN A 247 9.00 -12.10 -16.95
C GLN A 247 9.35 -12.00 -15.46
N ARG A 248 9.73 -13.14 -14.86
CA ARG A 248 10.26 -13.19 -13.50
C ARG A 248 11.66 -12.57 -13.43
N VAL A 249 11.82 -11.61 -12.55
CA VAL A 249 13.14 -11.00 -12.27
C VAL A 249 13.41 -11.04 -10.77
N GLN A 250 14.70 -11.06 -10.41
CA GLN A 250 15.12 -10.93 -9.00
C GLN A 250 15.51 -9.48 -8.73
N GLU A 251 15.00 -8.93 -7.62
CA GLU A 251 15.39 -7.58 -7.20
C GLU A 251 16.84 -7.54 -6.76
N THR A 252 17.58 -6.59 -7.30
CA THR A 252 19.00 -6.35 -7.00
C THR A 252 19.22 -5.11 -6.13
N SER A 253 18.16 -4.49 -5.67
CA SER A 253 18.18 -3.33 -4.78
C SER A 253 18.80 -3.63 -3.41
N LYS A 254 19.03 -2.58 -2.61
CA LYS A 254 19.48 -2.72 -1.21
C LYS A 254 18.34 -2.94 -0.22
N ASP A 255 17.12 -3.10 -0.70
CA ASP A 255 15.93 -3.35 0.12
C ASP A 255 16.15 -4.56 1.04
N LYS A 256 15.60 -4.46 2.24
CA LYS A 256 15.62 -5.56 3.20
C LYS A 256 14.35 -6.38 3.06
N PHE A 257 14.52 -7.69 2.88
CA PHE A 257 13.41 -8.63 2.74
C PHE A 257 13.29 -9.55 3.94
N LEU A 258 12.07 -9.78 4.39
CA LEU A 258 11.68 -10.91 5.21
C LEU A 258 10.99 -11.92 4.27
N LEU A 259 11.73 -12.99 3.94
CA LEU A 259 11.26 -13.98 2.98
C LEU A 259 10.14 -14.84 3.58
N PRO A 260 9.13 -15.24 2.79
CA PRO A 260 8.13 -16.20 3.23
C PRO A 260 8.76 -17.57 3.50
N LEU A 261 8.17 -18.31 4.41
CA LEU A 261 8.60 -19.69 4.73
C LEU A 261 8.02 -20.71 3.75
N ASP A 262 7.00 -20.35 3.00
CA ASP A 262 6.25 -21.21 2.09
C ASP A 262 5.82 -20.42 0.85
N VAL A 263 4.93 -20.99 0.04
CA VAL A 263 4.41 -20.36 -1.19
C VAL A 263 3.82 -18.99 -0.89
N TRP A 264 4.25 -17.98 -1.64
CA TRP A 264 3.71 -16.64 -1.57
C TRP A 264 2.37 -16.57 -2.31
N PRO A 265 1.25 -16.20 -1.65
CA PRO A 265 -0.09 -16.41 -2.21
C PRO A 265 -0.62 -15.26 -3.08
N THR A 266 0.09 -14.12 -3.14
CA THR A 266 -0.40 -12.88 -3.77
C THR A 266 0.65 -12.29 -4.72
N ASP A 267 0.24 -11.37 -5.56
CA ASP A 267 1.06 -10.56 -6.45
C ASP A 267 1.51 -9.22 -5.81
N HIS A 268 1.18 -8.98 -4.54
CA HIS A 268 1.75 -7.91 -3.74
C HIS A 268 2.77 -8.44 -2.73
N LYS A 269 3.73 -7.60 -2.34
CA LYS A 269 4.56 -7.77 -1.14
C LYS A 269 3.99 -6.88 -0.04
N GLY A 270 4.18 -7.29 1.21
CA GLY A 270 3.77 -6.49 2.36
C GLY A 270 4.91 -5.63 2.91
N LEU A 271 4.57 -4.71 3.79
CA LEU A 271 5.51 -3.92 4.56
C LEU A 271 5.40 -4.26 6.06
N LEU A 272 6.53 -4.54 6.70
CA LEU A 272 6.63 -4.75 8.14
C LEU A 272 7.41 -3.60 8.77
N VAL A 273 6.78 -2.87 9.68
CA VAL A 273 7.38 -1.72 10.38
C VAL A 273 7.42 -1.96 11.89
N THR A 274 8.55 -1.65 12.48
CA THR A 274 8.70 -1.61 13.94
C THR A 274 8.64 -0.16 14.41
N PHE A 275 7.68 0.15 15.27
CA PHE A 275 7.55 1.45 15.91
C PHE A 275 8.07 1.41 17.34
N ILE A 276 8.55 2.56 17.81
CA ILE A 276 8.66 2.86 19.25
C ILE A 276 7.62 3.92 19.58
N CYS A 277 7.13 3.85 20.81
CA CYS A 277 6.27 4.85 21.41
C CYS A 277 6.92 5.32 22.72
N LYS A 278 7.13 6.63 22.86
CA LYS A 278 7.68 7.27 24.05
C LYS A 278 6.58 7.98 24.81
#